data_fe5992f36528bb3d957b50a775ec498a
#
_entry.id   fe5992f36528bb3d957b50a775ec498a
#
_cell.length_a   1.000
_cell.length_b   1.000
_cell.length_c   1.000
_cell.angle_alpha   90.00
_cell.angle_beta   90.00
_cell.angle_gamma   90.00
#
_symmetry.space_group_name_H-M   'P 1'
#
loop_
_entity.id
_entity.type
_entity.pdbx_description
1 polymer ?
#
loop_
_entity_poly.entity_id
_entity_poly.type
_entity_poly.pdbx_seq_one_letter_code
_entity_poly.pdbx_strand_id
1 'polypeptide(L)'
;MAKFEVKNSEGKKVAEAELAAEVYGIEPNIHVMHHIVKCQMASWRQGTQSAKGRSEVSGGGKKPWRQKGTGRARQGSIRAAQWRHGGVVFAPKPRSYAKRMNNKEVKLAMRSALSAKLADGELVLVTTTASRSLPPRLPSPCSRLSALRASV
;
A
#
# COMPACT_ATOMS: atom_id res chain seq x y z
N MET A 1 -24.94 1.29 -26.99
CA MET A 1 -25.14 1.21 -25.52
C MET A 1 -25.54 -0.22 -25.21
N ALA A 2 -24.84 -0.88 -24.30
CA ALA A 2 -25.18 -2.25 -23.90
C ALA A 2 -26.26 -2.20 -22.82
N LYS A 3 -27.38 -2.90 -23.05
CA LYS A 3 -28.45 -3.05 -22.05
C LYS A 3 -28.11 -4.20 -21.13
N PHE A 4 -28.14 -3.96 -19.82
CA PHE A 4 -27.86 -4.92 -18.78
C PHE A 4 -29.05 -5.18 -17.90
N GLU A 5 -29.19 -6.43 -17.49
CA GLU A 5 -30.24 -6.84 -16.56
C GLU A 5 -29.87 -6.47 -15.13
N VAL A 6 -30.78 -5.76 -14.46
CA VAL A 6 -30.67 -5.48 -13.04
C VAL A 6 -31.47 -6.53 -12.28
N LYS A 7 -30.80 -7.21 -11.35
CA LYS A 7 -31.39 -8.28 -10.51
C LYS A 7 -31.69 -7.77 -9.10
N ASN A 8 -32.65 -8.36 -8.44
CA ASN A 8 -32.87 -8.12 -7.01
C ASN A 8 -31.98 -9.05 -6.15
N SER A 9 -32.10 -8.97 -4.84
CA SER A 9 -31.38 -9.86 -3.89
C SER A 9 -31.73 -11.35 -4.05
N GLU A 10 -32.85 -11.68 -4.70
CA GLU A 10 -33.30 -13.04 -4.99
C GLU A 10 -32.84 -13.56 -6.37
N GLY A 11 -32.09 -12.72 -7.11
CA GLY A 11 -31.61 -13.06 -8.45
C GLY A 11 -32.64 -12.88 -9.58
N LYS A 12 -33.83 -12.37 -9.30
CA LYS A 12 -34.89 -12.10 -10.31
C LYS A 12 -34.59 -10.78 -11.03
N LYS A 13 -34.81 -10.74 -12.35
CA LYS A 13 -34.72 -9.53 -13.17
C LYS A 13 -35.81 -8.55 -12.74
N VAL A 14 -35.44 -7.31 -12.42
CA VAL A 14 -36.36 -6.24 -12.01
C VAL A 14 -36.42 -5.13 -13.06
N ALA A 15 -35.28 -4.79 -13.65
CA ALA A 15 -35.19 -3.68 -14.60
C ALA A 15 -34.06 -3.91 -15.61
N GLU A 16 -33.98 -3.07 -16.63
CA GLU A 16 -32.87 -2.98 -17.55
C GLU A 16 -32.19 -1.63 -17.36
N ALA A 17 -30.85 -1.60 -17.30
CA ALA A 17 -30.06 -0.39 -17.24
C ALA A 17 -29.16 -0.25 -18.46
N GLU A 18 -29.05 0.95 -18.97
CA GLU A 18 -28.11 1.27 -20.04
C GLU A 18 -26.79 1.75 -19.45
N LEU A 19 -25.68 1.08 -19.80
CA LEU A 19 -24.35 1.44 -19.33
C LEU A 19 -23.69 2.41 -20.31
N ALA A 20 -23.04 3.44 -19.77
CA ALA A 20 -22.32 4.45 -20.54
C ALA A 20 -21.13 3.82 -21.30
N ALA A 21 -21.11 3.92 -22.62
CA ALA A 21 -20.05 3.37 -23.47
C ALA A 21 -18.66 3.97 -23.18
N GLU A 22 -18.61 5.21 -22.70
CA GLU A 22 -17.37 5.88 -22.29
C GLU A 22 -16.66 5.22 -21.10
N VAL A 23 -17.39 4.44 -20.31
CA VAL A 23 -16.85 3.79 -19.11
C VAL A 23 -16.69 2.30 -19.33
N TYR A 24 -17.64 1.66 -19.98
CA TYR A 24 -17.74 0.19 -20.10
C TYR A 24 -17.45 -0.35 -21.49
N GLY A 25 -17.28 0.54 -22.50
CA GLY A 25 -17.01 0.18 -23.89
C GLY A 25 -15.57 0.47 -24.33
N ILE A 26 -14.64 0.68 -23.43
CA ILE A 26 -13.25 1.00 -23.74
C ILE A 26 -12.46 -0.28 -23.91
N GLU A 27 -11.56 -0.32 -24.91
CA GLU A 27 -10.58 -1.40 -25.04
C GLU A 27 -9.67 -1.47 -23.81
N PRO A 28 -9.56 -2.63 -23.13
CA PRO A 28 -8.81 -2.74 -21.89
C PRO A 28 -7.30 -2.54 -22.10
N ASN A 29 -6.71 -1.54 -21.42
CA ASN A 29 -5.27 -1.29 -21.45
C ASN A 29 -4.57 -2.04 -20.29
N ILE A 30 -4.04 -3.23 -20.60
CA ILE A 30 -3.39 -4.12 -19.64
C ILE A 30 -2.16 -3.48 -19.00
N HIS A 31 -1.37 -2.70 -19.76
CA HIS A 31 -0.15 -2.07 -19.24
C HIS A 31 -0.46 -1.05 -18.14
N VAL A 32 -1.47 -0.22 -18.34
CA VAL A 32 -1.88 0.78 -17.35
C VAL A 32 -2.48 0.10 -16.12
N MET A 33 -3.32 -0.92 -16.29
CA MET A 33 -3.85 -1.70 -15.17
C MET A 33 -2.74 -2.36 -14.35
N HIS A 34 -1.77 -3.02 -14.99
CA HIS A 34 -0.62 -3.62 -14.32
C HIS A 34 0.22 -2.59 -13.56
N HIS A 35 0.46 -1.41 -14.17
CA HIS A 35 1.22 -0.35 -13.51
C HIS A 35 0.54 0.13 -12.23
N ILE A 36 -0.78 0.32 -12.26
CA ILE A 36 -1.57 0.73 -11.08
C ILE A 36 -1.52 -0.33 -9.98
N VAL A 37 -1.74 -1.60 -10.32
CA VAL A 37 -1.68 -2.69 -9.35
C VAL A 37 -0.30 -2.75 -8.68
N LYS A 38 0.80 -2.61 -9.44
CA LYS A 38 2.15 -2.55 -8.87
C LYS A 38 2.34 -1.38 -7.90
N CYS A 39 1.82 -0.21 -8.23
CA CYS A 39 1.91 0.96 -7.36
C CYS A 39 1.06 0.79 -6.09
N GLN A 40 -0.13 0.20 -6.21
CA GLN A 40 -0.99 -0.11 -5.07
C GLN A 40 -0.34 -1.15 -4.14
N MET A 41 0.17 -2.25 -4.69
CA MET A 41 0.90 -3.26 -3.91
C MET A 41 2.14 -2.68 -3.22
N ALA A 42 2.86 -1.76 -3.88
CA ALA A 42 3.98 -1.06 -3.28
C ALA A 42 3.52 -0.18 -2.10
N SER A 43 2.39 0.51 -2.20
CA SER A 43 1.86 1.36 -1.14
C SER A 43 1.40 0.58 0.11
N TRP A 44 1.05 -0.70 -0.03
CA TRP A 44 0.69 -1.58 1.09
C TRP A 44 1.88 -2.03 1.93
N ARG A 45 3.10 -1.87 1.39
CA ARG A 45 4.32 -2.25 2.12
C ARG A 45 4.54 -1.29 3.28
N GLN A 46 4.61 -1.82 4.49
CA GLN A 46 4.80 -1.04 5.71
C GLN A 46 6.17 -0.32 5.78
N GLY A 47 7.21 -0.92 5.21
CA GLY A 47 8.53 -0.31 5.08
C GLY A 47 9.28 -0.10 6.40
N THR A 48 9.05 -0.92 7.40
CA THR A 48 9.63 -0.80 8.75
C THR A 48 10.99 -1.48 8.91
N GLN A 49 11.55 -2.05 7.83
CA GLN A 49 12.86 -2.68 7.88
C GLN A 49 13.92 -1.67 8.31
N SER A 50 14.75 -2.05 9.28
CA SER A 50 15.86 -1.24 9.78
C SER A 50 17.04 -2.11 10.14
N ALA A 51 18.24 -1.70 9.71
CA ALA A 51 19.48 -2.27 10.18
C ALA A 51 20.45 -1.15 10.57
N LYS A 52 21.38 -1.45 11.47
CA LYS A 52 22.34 -0.47 12.00
C LYS A 52 23.55 -0.34 11.10
N GLY A 53 23.85 0.88 10.67
CA GLY A 53 25.12 1.23 10.07
C GLY A 53 26.26 1.24 11.11
N ARG A 54 27.51 1.34 10.64
CA ARG A 54 28.69 1.28 11.53
C ARG A 54 28.71 2.34 12.61
N SER A 55 28.11 3.51 12.39
CA SER A 55 27.99 4.59 13.36
C SER A 55 26.88 4.40 14.40
N GLU A 56 25.91 3.53 14.10
CA GLU A 56 24.74 3.28 14.95
C GLU A 56 24.93 2.04 15.85
N VAL A 57 25.94 1.21 15.55
CA VAL A 57 26.28 0.06 16.38
C VAL A 57 27.04 0.56 17.60
N SER A 58 26.59 0.19 18.80
CA SER A 58 27.26 0.57 20.05
C SER A 58 28.67 0.00 20.14
N GLY A 59 29.60 0.78 20.67
CA GLY A 59 30.99 0.40 20.91
C GLY A 59 31.93 0.82 19.77
N GLY A 60 33.21 0.44 19.86
CA GLY A 60 34.22 0.64 18.84
C GLY A 60 34.87 2.04 18.83
N GLY A 61 34.72 2.84 19.90
CA GLY A 61 35.34 4.17 20.01
C GLY A 61 36.85 4.13 20.10
N LYS A 62 37.44 3.03 20.63
CA LYS A 62 38.88 2.86 20.74
C LYS A 62 39.42 2.16 19.50
N LYS A 63 40.56 2.66 18.98
CA LYS A 63 41.30 2.01 17.90
C LYS A 63 41.83 0.66 18.39
N PRO A 64 41.62 -0.47 17.65
CA PRO A 64 42.01 -1.83 18.12
C PRO A 64 43.50 -1.96 18.39
N TRP A 65 44.36 -1.38 17.56
CA TRP A 65 45.81 -1.35 17.70
C TRP A 65 46.44 -0.15 16.99
N ARG A 66 47.73 0.10 17.28
CA ARG A 66 48.50 1.20 16.68
C ARG A 66 48.57 1.06 15.17
N GLN A 67 48.76 2.20 14.47
CA GLN A 67 48.75 2.28 13.00
C GLN A 67 49.86 1.48 12.30
N LYS A 68 51.04 1.37 12.93
CA LYS A 68 52.24 0.66 12.38
C LYS A 68 52.90 -0.17 13.47
N GLY A 69 53.75 -1.14 13.07
CA GLY A 69 54.58 -1.94 13.99
C GLY A 69 53.84 -3.11 14.68
N THR A 70 52.69 -3.56 14.15
CA THR A 70 51.96 -4.70 14.69
C THR A 70 51.94 -5.93 13.76
N GLY A 71 52.43 -5.81 12.51
CA GLY A 71 52.32 -6.86 11.49
C GLY A 71 50.89 -7.17 11.05
N ARG A 72 49.88 -6.50 11.60
CA ARG A 72 48.44 -6.73 11.28
C ARG A 72 47.93 -5.68 10.30
N ALA A 73 46.82 -6.01 9.64
CA ALA A 73 46.08 -5.05 8.81
C ALA A 73 45.64 -3.84 9.61
N ARG A 74 45.69 -2.65 9.02
CA ARG A 74 45.25 -1.40 9.68
C ARG A 74 43.77 -1.40 9.93
N GLN A 75 43.37 -1.10 11.17
CA GLN A 75 41.95 -1.03 11.57
C GLN A 75 41.68 0.23 12.40
N GLY A 76 40.55 0.87 12.12
CA GLY A 76 40.10 2.08 12.86
C GLY A 76 39.06 1.79 13.93
N SER A 77 38.23 0.78 13.72
CA SER A 77 37.15 0.43 14.64
C SER A 77 36.78 -1.04 14.52
N ILE A 78 36.40 -1.67 15.62
CA ILE A 78 35.87 -3.02 15.65
C ILE A 78 34.40 -3.12 15.16
N ARG A 79 33.75 -1.98 14.89
CA ARG A 79 32.39 -1.90 14.36
C ARG A 79 32.35 -1.63 12.86
N ALA A 80 33.47 -1.71 12.18
CA ALA A 80 33.53 -1.63 10.72
C ALA A 80 32.84 -2.84 10.10
N ALA A 81 32.34 -2.69 8.86
CA ALA A 81 31.52 -3.70 8.19
C ALA A 81 32.19 -5.06 7.99
N GLN A 82 33.52 -5.08 7.90
CA GLN A 82 34.31 -6.32 7.77
C GLN A 82 34.46 -7.10 9.09
N TRP A 83 34.10 -6.49 10.22
CA TRP A 83 34.17 -7.12 11.51
C TRP A 83 32.89 -7.86 11.87
N ARG A 84 33.01 -8.98 12.56
CA ARG A 84 31.87 -9.66 13.16
C ARG A 84 31.21 -8.74 14.17
N HIS A 85 29.90 -8.65 14.13
CA HIS A 85 29.09 -7.69 14.93
C HIS A 85 29.35 -6.20 14.56
N GLY A 86 29.97 -5.93 13.42
CA GLY A 86 30.07 -4.59 12.85
C GLY A 86 28.77 -4.15 12.18
N GLY A 87 28.71 -2.87 11.75
CA GLY A 87 27.55 -2.34 11.06
C GLY A 87 27.46 -2.76 9.60
N VAL A 88 26.26 -2.66 9.03
CA VAL A 88 26.02 -2.88 7.60
C VAL A 88 26.36 -1.60 6.82
N VAL A 89 27.06 -1.73 5.66
CA VAL A 89 27.51 -0.55 4.87
C VAL A 89 26.31 0.24 4.36
N PHE A 90 25.38 -0.42 3.64
CA PHE A 90 24.13 0.16 3.15
C PHE A 90 22.95 -0.46 3.91
N ALA A 91 22.85 -0.10 5.17
CA ALA A 91 21.79 -0.61 6.04
C ALA A 91 20.43 -0.14 5.55
N PRO A 92 19.44 -1.02 5.39
CA PRO A 92 18.08 -0.61 5.09
C PRO A 92 17.54 0.27 6.20
N LYS A 93 16.86 1.35 5.82
CA LYS A 93 16.18 2.28 6.74
C LYS A 93 14.69 2.27 6.49
N PRO A 94 13.86 2.54 7.50
CA PRO A 94 12.43 2.69 7.31
C PRO A 94 12.13 3.74 6.25
N ARG A 95 11.29 3.37 5.29
CA ARG A 95 10.87 4.30 4.22
C ARG A 95 9.47 3.99 3.73
N SER A 96 8.79 4.98 3.20
CA SER A 96 7.54 4.79 2.47
C SER A 96 7.84 4.22 1.07
N TYR A 97 7.05 3.25 0.65
CA TYR A 97 7.07 2.69 -0.70
C TYR A 97 5.93 3.22 -1.57
N ALA A 98 5.13 4.15 -1.05
CA ALA A 98 4.04 4.76 -1.80
C ALA A 98 4.58 5.48 -3.04
N LYS A 99 3.97 5.18 -4.20
CA LYS A 99 4.27 5.81 -5.48
C LYS A 99 3.05 6.63 -5.92
N ARG A 100 3.28 7.91 -6.21
CA ARG A 100 2.23 8.77 -6.77
C ARG A 100 1.97 8.39 -8.22
N MET A 101 0.70 8.36 -8.59
CA MET A 101 0.26 8.14 -9.96
C MET A 101 -0.59 9.30 -10.46
N ASN A 102 -0.63 9.48 -11.77
CA ASN A 102 -1.47 10.49 -12.41
C ASN A 102 -2.94 10.08 -12.32
N ASN A 103 -3.81 11.02 -11.95
CA ASN A 103 -5.24 10.75 -11.84
C ASN A 103 -5.88 10.27 -13.17
N LYS A 104 -5.35 10.73 -14.31
CA LYS A 104 -5.81 10.28 -15.63
C LYS A 104 -5.53 8.80 -15.88
N GLU A 105 -4.34 8.32 -15.48
CA GLU A 105 -3.96 6.90 -15.57
C GLU A 105 -4.83 6.03 -14.66
N VAL A 106 -5.08 6.49 -13.42
CA VAL A 106 -5.97 5.79 -12.48
C VAL A 106 -7.37 5.64 -13.04
N LYS A 107 -7.94 6.72 -13.59
CA LYS A 107 -9.27 6.69 -14.21
C LYS A 107 -9.30 5.76 -15.43
N LEU A 108 -8.27 5.78 -16.27
CA LEU A 108 -8.18 4.91 -17.44
C LEU A 108 -8.11 3.44 -17.04
N ALA A 109 -7.31 3.09 -16.03
CA ALA A 109 -7.23 1.72 -15.54
C ALA A 109 -8.56 1.22 -14.95
N MET A 110 -9.25 2.06 -14.18
CA MET A 110 -10.56 1.70 -13.63
C MET A 110 -11.59 1.43 -14.74
N ARG A 111 -11.64 2.29 -15.76
CA ARG A 111 -12.51 2.09 -16.92
C ARG A 111 -12.13 0.82 -17.69
N SER A 112 -10.83 0.59 -17.91
CA SER A 112 -10.33 -0.62 -18.57
C SER A 112 -10.70 -1.89 -17.80
N ALA A 113 -10.57 -1.88 -16.49
CA ALA A 113 -10.94 -3.02 -15.63
C ALA A 113 -12.45 -3.29 -15.66
N LEU A 114 -13.28 -2.25 -15.62
CA LEU A 114 -14.74 -2.38 -15.70
C LEU A 114 -15.18 -2.90 -17.08
N SER A 115 -14.57 -2.40 -18.17
CA SER A 115 -14.85 -2.88 -19.53
C SER A 115 -14.46 -4.35 -19.70
N ALA A 116 -13.32 -4.79 -19.18
CA ALA A 116 -12.91 -6.19 -19.20
C ALA A 116 -13.89 -7.08 -18.46
N LYS A 117 -14.27 -6.70 -17.22
CA LYS A 117 -15.24 -7.43 -16.40
C LYS A 117 -16.61 -7.54 -17.06
N LEU A 118 -17.00 -6.50 -17.80
CA LEU A 118 -18.22 -6.53 -18.57
C LEU A 118 -18.15 -7.50 -19.75
N ALA A 119 -17.03 -7.50 -20.50
CA ALA A 119 -16.80 -8.40 -21.62
C ALA A 119 -16.76 -9.87 -21.18
N ASP A 120 -16.18 -10.15 -20.01
CA ASP A 120 -16.11 -11.48 -19.41
C ASP A 120 -17.44 -11.93 -18.76
N GLY A 121 -18.47 -11.06 -18.70
CA GLY A 121 -19.78 -11.37 -18.11
C GLY A 121 -19.75 -11.50 -16.58
N GLU A 122 -18.71 -11.01 -15.92
CA GLU A 122 -18.54 -11.09 -14.46
C GLU A 122 -19.21 -9.92 -13.71
N LEU A 123 -19.78 -8.95 -14.42
CA LEU A 123 -20.47 -7.80 -13.82
C LEU A 123 -21.94 -8.12 -13.58
N VAL A 124 -22.39 -8.00 -12.34
CA VAL A 124 -23.80 -8.18 -11.96
C VAL A 124 -24.32 -6.87 -11.37
N LEU A 125 -25.42 -6.36 -11.92
CA LEU A 125 -26.12 -5.20 -11.40
C LEU A 125 -27.22 -5.64 -10.43
N VAL A 126 -27.19 -5.13 -9.20
CA VAL A 126 -28.18 -5.46 -8.16
C VAL A 126 -28.87 -4.20 -7.66
N THR A 127 -30.21 -4.24 -7.62
CA THR A 127 -31.00 -3.18 -6.97
C THR A 127 -30.97 -3.39 -5.48
N THR A 128 -30.44 -2.42 -4.72
CA THR A 128 -30.51 -2.45 -3.26
C THR A 128 -31.88 -1.99 -2.81
N THR A 129 -32.70 -2.90 -2.33
CA THR A 129 -34.06 -2.59 -1.81
C THR A 129 -34.05 -2.25 -0.31
N ALA A 130 -32.94 -2.33 0.37
CA ALA A 130 -32.85 -2.00 1.79
C ALA A 130 -31.75 -0.98 2.03
N SER A 131 -32.13 0.26 2.32
CA SER A 131 -31.30 1.14 3.12
C SER A 131 -31.20 0.54 4.53
N ARG A 132 -30.31 -0.43 4.72
CA ARG A 132 -29.89 -0.79 6.07
C ARG A 132 -29.17 0.46 6.59
N SER A 133 -29.89 1.26 7.36
CA SER A 133 -29.28 2.37 8.09
C SER A 133 -28.07 1.79 8.81
N LEU A 134 -26.89 2.20 8.40
CA LEU A 134 -25.66 1.85 9.13
C LEU A 134 -25.90 2.26 10.58
N PRO A 135 -25.70 1.38 11.57
CA PRO A 135 -25.77 1.77 12.96
C PRO A 135 -24.83 2.97 13.16
N PRO A 136 -25.21 3.96 13.98
CA PRO A 136 -24.41 5.14 14.19
C PRO A 136 -22.99 4.68 14.57
N ARG A 137 -22.01 5.23 13.90
CA ARG A 137 -20.58 4.92 14.11
C ARG A 137 -20.31 5.04 15.60
N LEU A 138 -19.93 3.95 16.25
CA LEU A 138 -19.50 3.99 17.64
C LEU A 138 -18.41 5.07 17.76
N PRO A 139 -18.50 5.98 18.74
CA PRO A 139 -17.49 7.01 18.95
C PRO A 139 -16.11 6.33 19.13
N SER A 140 -15.10 6.84 18.42
CA SER A 140 -13.73 6.32 18.49
C SER A 140 -13.26 6.31 19.95
N PRO A 141 -12.43 5.35 20.39
CA PRO A 141 -11.95 5.25 21.78
C PRO A 141 -11.26 6.52 22.28
N CYS A 142 -10.77 7.40 21.41
CA CYS A 142 -10.18 8.70 21.77
C CYS A 142 -11.23 9.71 22.30
N SER A 143 -12.51 9.61 21.94
CA SER A 143 -13.51 10.55 22.44
C SER A 143 -14.01 10.23 23.86
N ARG A 144 -13.70 9.04 24.39
CA ARG A 144 -14.05 8.67 25.78
C ARG A 144 -13.10 9.24 26.84
N LEU A 145 -11.89 9.62 26.48
CA LEU A 145 -10.90 10.17 27.41
C LEU A 145 -11.09 11.67 27.72
N SER A 146 -11.82 12.39 26.87
CA SER A 146 -12.14 13.80 27.12
C SER A 146 -13.35 14.01 28.04
N ALA A 147 -14.27 13.05 28.10
CA ALA A 147 -15.47 13.15 28.93
C ALA A 147 -15.19 12.85 30.44
N LEU A 148 -14.09 12.13 30.74
CA LEU A 148 -13.69 11.83 32.14
C LEU A 148 -12.87 12.93 32.82
N ARG A 149 -12.45 14.00 32.07
CA ARG A 149 -11.71 15.13 32.63
C ARG A 149 -12.58 16.34 32.97
N ALA A 150 -13.89 16.32 32.71
CA ALA A 150 -14.80 17.42 32.97
C ALA A 150 -15.67 17.24 34.24
N SER A 151 -15.37 16.24 35.07
CA SER A 151 -16.09 15.96 36.31
C SER A 151 -15.13 15.73 37.48
N VAL A 152 -14.22 16.69 37.72
CA VAL A 152 -13.50 16.88 39.01
C VAL A 152 -13.40 18.36 39.29
#